data_99007c88941a0ebb8afc14d97df22a0e
#
_entry.id   99007c88941a0ebb8afc14d97df22a0e
#
_cell.length_a   1.000
_cell.length_b   1.000
_cell.length_c   1.000
_cell.angle_alpha   90.00
_cell.angle_beta   90.00
_cell.angle_gamma   90.00
#
_symmetry.space_group_name_H-M   'P 1'
#
loop_
_entity.id
_entity.type
_entity.pdbx_description
1 polymer ?
#
loop_
_entity_poly.entity_id
_entity_poly.type
_entity_poly.pdbx_seq_one_letter_code
_entity_poly.pdbx_strand_id
1 'polypeptide(L)'
;MLQLPYPGGPEIESCASMGNGDVKAYQFPRSMLKKPHFDFSFSGLKTAVLYTLSELDTDEGKPRDEDLPDLCASFQQAVIDVLVAKTMRAVKEHKFTKLSISGGVSCNKALRSAFADACGEVGVELLICSQHLSTDNAAMIGYVGLQKFIRGEFSDLSCDVNPNMPLNAMKLRK
;
A
#
# COMPACT_ATOMS: atom_id res chain seq x y z
N MET A 1 3.37 -9.94 16.03
CA MET A 1 3.78 -11.02 15.14
C MET A 1 5.29 -10.99 14.94
N LEU A 2 5.83 -10.11 14.11
CA LEU A 2 7.29 -9.99 13.92
C LEU A 2 8.02 -9.22 15.02
N GLN A 3 7.31 -8.74 16.03
CA GLN A 3 7.81 -7.90 17.13
C GLN A 3 8.57 -6.64 16.68
N LEU A 4 8.30 -6.18 15.44
CA LEU A 4 8.83 -4.93 14.95
C LEU A 4 8.13 -3.73 15.62
N PRO A 5 8.83 -2.59 15.79
CA PRO A 5 8.26 -1.36 16.33
C PRO A 5 7.06 -0.84 15.50
N TYR A 6 6.29 0.05 16.09
CA TYR A 6 5.26 0.80 15.36
C TYR A 6 5.86 2.13 14.85
N PRO A 7 5.54 2.55 13.63
CA PRO A 7 4.64 1.93 12.63
C PRO A 7 5.31 0.79 11.84
N GLY A 8 4.63 -0.37 11.72
CA GLY A 8 5.21 -1.59 11.15
C GLY A 8 5.59 -1.53 9.67
N GLY A 9 4.94 -0.68 8.86
CA GLY A 9 5.25 -0.59 7.41
C GLY A 9 6.70 -0.17 7.12
N PRO A 10 7.17 0.98 7.65
CA PRO A 10 8.56 1.40 7.50
C PRO A 10 9.58 0.40 8.10
N GLU A 11 9.23 -0.25 9.20
CA GLU A 11 10.10 -1.24 9.83
C GLU A 11 10.25 -2.50 8.96
N ILE A 12 9.17 -2.97 8.34
CA ILE A 12 9.23 -4.07 7.36
C ILE A 12 10.11 -3.69 6.17
N GLU A 13 9.95 -2.48 5.62
CA GLU A 13 10.77 -1.98 4.51
C GLU A 13 12.25 -1.91 4.90
N SER A 14 12.54 -1.34 6.08
CA SER A 14 13.90 -1.25 6.61
C SER A 14 14.51 -2.64 6.75
N CYS A 15 13.79 -3.56 7.39
CA CYS A 15 14.25 -4.92 7.60
C CYS A 15 14.46 -5.69 6.30
N ALA A 16 13.52 -5.59 5.35
CA ALA A 16 13.65 -6.18 4.01
C ALA A 16 14.88 -5.65 3.23
N SER A 17 15.34 -4.45 3.58
CA SER A 17 16.52 -3.81 2.96
C SER A 17 17.82 -4.12 3.70
N MET A 18 17.75 -4.70 4.89
CA MET A 18 18.92 -5.12 5.67
C MET A 18 19.48 -6.43 5.11
N GLY A 19 20.63 -6.37 4.49
CA GLY A 19 21.28 -7.54 3.93
C GLY A 19 20.72 -7.91 2.55
N ASN A 20 20.75 -9.22 2.24
CA ASN A 20 20.28 -9.76 0.97
C ASN A 20 18.91 -10.44 1.13
N GLY A 21 17.92 -9.77 1.74
CA GLY A 21 16.60 -10.36 1.96
C GLY A 21 16.08 -11.02 0.68
N ASP A 22 15.94 -12.35 0.70
CA ASP A 22 15.45 -13.10 -0.45
C ASP A 22 13.92 -12.98 -0.52
N VAL A 23 13.44 -12.29 -1.53
CA VAL A 23 12.01 -12.13 -1.81
C VAL A 23 11.27 -13.44 -2.12
N LYS A 24 11.99 -14.54 -2.32
CA LYS A 24 11.47 -15.86 -2.63
C LYS A 24 11.65 -16.88 -1.50
N ALA A 25 12.31 -16.51 -0.40
CA ALA A 25 12.56 -17.40 0.72
C ALA A 25 11.26 -17.96 1.30
N TYR A 26 10.22 -17.14 1.38
CA TYR A 26 8.90 -17.53 1.88
C TYR A 26 7.82 -17.29 0.85
N GLN A 27 6.92 -18.26 0.67
CA GLN A 27 5.82 -18.17 -0.28
C GLN A 27 4.55 -17.65 0.40
N PHE A 28 4.29 -16.35 0.27
CA PHE A 28 3.06 -15.74 0.76
C PHE A 28 1.97 -15.67 -0.32
N PRO A 29 0.69 -15.72 0.06
CA PRO A 29 -0.41 -15.70 -0.90
C PRO A 29 -0.54 -14.35 -1.62
N ARG A 30 -0.80 -14.40 -2.93
CA ARG A 30 -1.17 -13.26 -3.77
C ARG A 30 -2.68 -13.31 -3.98
N SER A 31 -3.43 -12.97 -2.93
CA SER A 31 -4.89 -13.10 -2.91
C SER A 31 -5.55 -12.34 -4.05
N MET A 32 -6.54 -12.96 -4.68
CA MET A 32 -7.33 -12.39 -5.79
C MET A 32 -6.54 -11.95 -7.03
N LEU A 33 -5.23 -12.23 -7.13
CA LEU A 33 -4.40 -11.78 -8.25
C LEU A 33 -4.96 -12.23 -9.61
N LYS A 34 -5.43 -13.48 -9.70
CA LYS A 34 -5.95 -14.10 -10.93
C LYS A 34 -7.46 -13.85 -11.14
N LYS A 35 -8.15 -13.19 -10.21
CA LYS A 35 -9.60 -12.91 -10.34
C LYS A 35 -9.83 -11.79 -11.38
N PRO A 36 -10.93 -11.83 -12.14
CA PRO A 36 -11.19 -10.86 -13.23
C PRO A 36 -11.48 -9.44 -12.74
N HIS A 37 -12.01 -9.28 -11.52
CA HIS A 37 -12.27 -7.95 -10.91
C HIS A 37 -11.00 -7.26 -10.42
N PHE A 38 -11.05 -5.95 -10.18
CA PHE A 38 -9.90 -5.15 -9.73
C PHE A 38 -9.77 -5.04 -8.20
N ASP A 39 -10.68 -5.63 -7.43
CA ASP A 39 -10.63 -5.57 -5.97
C ASP A 39 -9.35 -6.19 -5.42
N PHE A 40 -8.84 -5.62 -4.34
CA PHE A 40 -7.71 -6.12 -3.57
C PHE A 40 -8.18 -6.92 -2.35
N SER A 41 -7.38 -7.88 -1.93
CA SER A 41 -7.54 -8.55 -0.64
C SER A 41 -6.19 -8.95 -0.07
N PHE A 42 -5.99 -8.65 1.20
CA PHE A 42 -4.81 -9.03 1.97
C PHE A 42 -5.20 -9.84 3.21
N SER A 43 -6.46 -10.26 3.33
CA SER A 43 -6.98 -10.94 4.52
C SER A 43 -6.26 -12.26 4.85
N GLY A 44 -5.84 -13.01 3.85
CA GLY A 44 -5.09 -14.25 4.04
C GLY A 44 -3.60 -14.06 4.34
N LEU A 45 -3.06 -12.88 4.08
CA LEU A 45 -1.61 -12.64 4.19
C LEU A 45 -1.14 -12.65 5.65
N LYS A 46 -1.90 -12.02 6.55
CA LYS A 46 -1.61 -12.04 7.99
C LYS A 46 -1.59 -13.46 8.55
N THR A 47 -2.58 -14.27 8.18
CA THR A 47 -2.68 -15.66 8.62
C THR A 47 -1.55 -16.51 8.07
N ALA A 48 -1.14 -16.28 6.81
CA ALA A 48 0.00 -16.98 6.22
C ALA A 48 1.30 -16.68 6.98
N VAL A 49 1.54 -15.41 7.35
CA VAL A 49 2.71 -15.06 8.18
C VAL A 49 2.66 -15.78 9.53
N LEU A 50 1.49 -15.87 10.18
CA LEU A 50 1.35 -16.61 11.45
C LEU A 50 1.71 -18.09 11.31
N TYR A 51 1.23 -18.75 10.25
CA TYR A 51 1.59 -20.14 9.99
C TYR A 51 3.07 -20.31 9.71
N THR A 52 3.66 -19.47 8.87
CA THR A 52 5.11 -19.50 8.62
C THR A 52 5.89 -19.36 9.92
N LEU A 53 5.51 -18.42 10.80
CA LEU A 53 6.17 -18.26 12.09
C LEU A 53 6.00 -19.46 13.01
N SER A 54 4.87 -20.20 12.92
CA SER A 54 4.67 -21.40 13.72
C SER A 54 5.46 -22.61 13.21
N GLU A 55 5.91 -22.59 11.95
CA GLU A 55 6.75 -23.63 11.35
C GLU A 55 8.26 -23.34 11.54
N LEU A 56 8.60 -22.11 11.83
CA LEU A 56 10.00 -21.74 12.14
C LEU A 56 10.32 -22.06 13.61
N ASP A 57 11.56 -22.40 13.84
CA ASP A 57 12.10 -22.50 15.20
C ASP A 57 12.23 -21.09 15.76
N THR A 58 11.28 -20.70 16.58
CA THR A 58 11.16 -19.34 17.09
C THR A 58 11.46 -19.29 18.59
N ASP A 59 12.29 -18.36 19.01
CA ASP A 59 12.46 -18.05 20.43
C ASP A 59 11.27 -17.22 20.93
N GLU A 60 10.48 -17.76 21.84
CA GLU A 60 9.33 -17.09 22.46
C GLU A 60 8.30 -16.50 21.43
N GLY A 61 8.17 -17.13 20.26
CA GLY A 61 7.26 -16.66 19.20
C GLY A 61 7.79 -15.47 18.38
N LYS A 62 9.08 -15.15 18.51
CA LYS A 62 9.79 -14.18 17.68
C LYS A 62 10.60 -14.93 16.61
N PRO A 63 10.56 -14.52 15.32
CA PRO A 63 11.46 -15.07 14.32
C PRO A 63 12.91 -14.77 14.70
N ARG A 64 13.83 -15.66 14.36
CA ARG A 64 15.26 -15.41 14.55
C ARG A 64 15.69 -14.19 13.74
N ASP A 65 16.67 -13.47 14.23
CA ASP A 65 17.15 -12.25 13.57
C ASP A 65 17.68 -12.52 12.15
N GLU A 66 18.17 -13.74 11.88
CA GLU A 66 18.61 -14.19 10.55
C GLU A 66 17.46 -14.42 9.56
N ASP A 67 16.27 -14.85 10.03
CA ASP A 67 15.10 -15.12 9.18
C ASP A 67 14.29 -13.84 8.88
N LEU A 68 14.43 -12.83 9.72
CA LEU A 68 13.59 -11.64 9.68
C LEU A 68 13.71 -10.82 8.39
N PRO A 69 14.91 -10.60 7.80
CA PRO A 69 15.04 -9.90 6.51
C PRO A 69 14.30 -10.62 5.37
N ASP A 70 14.43 -11.94 5.28
CA ASP A 70 13.80 -12.76 4.25
C ASP A 70 12.28 -12.80 4.40
N LEU A 71 11.78 -12.90 5.64
CA LEU A 71 10.35 -12.80 5.95
C LEU A 71 9.79 -11.46 5.51
N CYS A 72 10.46 -10.36 5.88
CA CYS A 72 10.04 -9.01 5.51
C CYS A 72 10.09 -8.78 4.01
N ALA A 73 11.16 -9.23 3.33
CA ALA A 73 11.31 -9.11 1.89
C ALA A 73 10.24 -9.89 1.12
N SER A 74 10.02 -11.16 1.50
CA SER A 74 8.99 -12.01 0.89
C SER A 74 7.57 -11.50 1.13
N PHE A 75 7.29 -10.98 2.34
CA PHE A 75 6.01 -10.34 2.67
C PHE A 75 5.79 -9.09 1.83
N GLN A 76 6.77 -8.18 1.82
CA GLN A 76 6.72 -6.94 1.04
C GLN A 76 6.49 -7.24 -0.45
N GLN A 77 7.23 -8.20 -1.01
CA GLN A 77 7.08 -8.59 -2.40
C GLN A 77 5.67 -9.13 -2.71
N ALA A 78 5.09 -9.92 -1.81
CA ALA A 78 3.72 -10.42 -1.99
C ALA A 78 2.67 -9.30 -2.08
N VAL A 79 2.84 -8.23 -1.31
CA VAL A 79 1.97 -7.03 -1.37
C VAL A 79 2.20 -6.28 -2.68
N ILE A 80 3.46 -6.04 -3.05
CA ILE A 80 3.84 -5.31 -4.27
C ILE A 80 3.29 -6.02 -5.51
N ASP A 81 3.47 -7.34 -5.61
CA ASP A 81 2.99 -8.12 -6.75
C ASP A 81 1.49 -7.93 -6.99
N VAL A 82 0.68 -7.99 -5.92
CA VAL A 82 -0.78 -7.81 -6.03
C VAL A 82 -1.14 -6.39 -6.44
N LEU A 83 -0.53 -5.39 -5.79
CA LEU A 83 -0.82 -3.98 -6.07
C LEU A 83 -0.45 -3.61 -7.50
N VAL A 84 0.77 -3.92 -7.92
CA VAL A 84 1.26 -3.56 -9.25
C VAL A 84 0.49 -4.30 -10.34
N ALA A 85 0.40 -5.63 -10.27
CA ALA A 85 -0.21 -6.41 -11.34
C ALA A 85 -1.70 -6.07 -11.56
N LYS A 86 -2.49 -5.89 -10.48
CA LYS A 86 -3.90 -5.54 -10.62
C LYS A 86 -4.11 -4.10 -11.10
N THR A 87 -3.30 -3.16 -10.63
CA THR A 87 -3.34 -1.78 -11.09
C THR A 87 -2.95 -1.67 -12.57
N MET A 88 -1.86 -2.31 -12.98
CA MET A 88 -1.44 -2.28 -14.39
C MET A 88 -2.42 -3.01 -15.31
N ARG A 89 -3.11 -4.04 -14.81
CA ARG A 89 -4.22 -4.65 -15.54
C ARG A 89 -5.36 -3.66 -15.76
N ALA A 90 -5.77 -2.91 -14.73
CA ALA A 90 -6.79 -1.86 -14.85
C ALA A 90 -6.36 -0.75 -15.81
N VAL A 91 -5.11 -0.29 -15.72
CA VAL A 91 -4.53 0.70 -16.63
C VAL A 91 -4.64 0.25 -18.08
N LYS A 92 -4.25 -1.01 -18.36
CA LYS A 92 -4.28 -1.58 -19.71
C LYS A 92 -5.71 -1.76 -20.24
N GLU A 93 -6.61 -2.29 -19.40
CA GLU A 93 -8.01 -2.58 -19.79
C GLU A 93 -8.77 -1.29 -20.08
N HIS A 94 -8.58 -0.26 -19.27
CA HIS A 94 -9.23 1.05 -19.45
C HIS A 94 -8.43 2.03 -20.30
N LYS A 95 -7.25 1.63 -20.82
CA LYS A 95 -6.38 2.45 -21.67
C LYS A 95 -5.98 3.78 -21.04
N PHE A 96 -5.74 3.78 -19.72
CA PHE A 96 -5.27 4.98 -19.04
C PHE A 96 -3.83 5.31 -19.46
N THR A 97 -3.57 6.60 -19.67
CA THR A 97 -2.24 7.12 -20.03
C THR A 97 -1.49 7.67 -18.83
N LYS A 98 -2.17 7.81 -17.69
CA LYS A 98 -1.60 8.33 -16.44
C LYS A 98 -2.04 7.47 -15.27
N LEU A 99 -1.13 7.24 -14.34
CA LEU A 99 -1.37 6.58 -13.07
C LEU A 99 -0.87 7.47 -11.94
N SER A 100 -1.69 7.67 -10.91
CA SER A 100 -1.26 8.38 -9.69
C SER A 100 -1.26 7.43 -8.50
N ILE A 101 -0.19 7.47 -7.70
CA ILE A 101 -0.11 6.74 -6.43
C ILE A 101 0.13 7.71 -5.27
N SER A 102 -0.61 7.53 -4.18
CA SER A 102 -0.56 8.33 -2.96
C SER A 102 -0.97 7.50 -1.73
N GLY A 103 -0.88 8.10 -0.55
CA GLY A 103 -1.17 7.42 0.72
C GLY A 103 0.08 6.82 1.37
N GLY A 104 0.00 6.46 2.66
CA GLY A 104 1.17 6.05 3.45
C GLY A 104 1.97 4.91 2.84
N VAL A 105 1.30 3.88 2.31
CA VAL A 105 1.96 2.72 1.68
C VAL A 105 2.74 3.13 0.41
N SER A 106 2.32 4.19 -0.27
CA SER A 106 3.05 4.72 -1.44
C SER A 106 4.41 5.34 -1.09
N CYS A 107 4.75 5.47 0.19
CA CYS A 107 6.09 5.87 0.63
C CYS A 107 7.12 4.75 0.48
N ASN A 108 6.69 3.50 0.40
CA ASN A 108 7.57 2.35 0.25
C ASN A 108 8.36 2.42 -1.06
N LYS A 109 9.70 2.37 -0.95
CA LYS A 109 10.62 2.57 -2.08
C LYS A 109 10.54 1.44 -3.10
N ALA A 110 10.42 0.19 -2.63
CA ALA A 110 10.32 -0.97 -3.51
C ALA A 110 9.01 -0.93 -4.33
N LEU A 111 7.89 -0.50 -3.70
CA LEU A 111 6.63 -0.30 -4.40
C LEU A 111 6.72 0.81 -5.45
N ARG A 112 7.37 1.94 -5.13
CA ARG A 112 7.59 3.04 -6.08
C ARG A 112 8.41 2.59 -7.28
N SER A 113 9.51 1.87 -7.05
CA SER A 113 10.33 1.30 -8.12
C SER A 113 9.52 0.36 -9.00
N ALA A 114 8.80 -0.58 -8.41
CA ALA A 114 8.00 -1.54 -9.16
C ALA A 114 6.91 -0.87 -10.03
N PHE A 115 6.27 0.21 -9.54
CA PHE A 115 5.35 0.98 -10.37
C PHE A 115 6.05 1.80 -11.46
N ALA A 116 7.23 2.36 -11.16
CA ALA A 116 7.99 3.10 -12.16
C ALA A 116 8.41 2.20 -13.32
N ASP A 117 8.92 1.01 -13.01
CA ASP A 117 9.30 0.00 -14.01
C ASP A 117 8.09 -0.44 -14.84
N ALA A 118 6.99 -0.84 -14.19
CA ALA A 118 5.79 -1.31 -14.87
C ALA A 118 5.11 -0.23 -15.73
N CYS A 119 5.10 1.02 -15.29
CA CYS A 119 4.58 2.14 -16.09
C CYS A 119 5.51 2.49 -17.26
N GLY A 120 6.83 2.43 -17.04
CA GLY A 120 7.84 2.65 -18.09
C GLY A 120 7.73 1.64 -19.23
N GLU A 121 7.52 0.36 -18.92
CA GLU A 121 7.34 -0.70 -19.92
C GLU A 121 6.16 -0.47 -20.87
N VAL A 122 5.10 0.19 -20.40
CA VAL A 122 3.88 0.41 -21.19
C VAL A 122 3.67 1.87 -21.61
N GLY A 123 4.61 2.77 -21.29
CA GLY A 123 4.54 4.18 -21.67
C GLY A 123 3.44 4.98 -20.93
N VAL A 124 3.12 4.59 -19.70
CA VAL A 124 2.16 5.28 -18.84
C VAL A 124 2.89 6.30 -17.95
N GLU A 125 2.38 7.53 -17.89
CA GLU A 125 2.92 8.57 -17.01
C GLU A 125 2.59 8.25 -15.55
N LEU A 126 3.62 8.05 -14.73
CA LEU A 126 3.47 7.80 -13.29
C LEU A 126 3.61 9.10 -12.50
N LEU A 127 2.57 9.45 -11.75
CA LEU A 127 2.52 10.58 -10.84
C LEU A 127 2.64 10.09 -9.40
N ILE A 128 3.74 10.43 -8.74
CA ILE A 128 4.01 10.01 -7.36
C ILE A 128 3.97 11.22 -6.44
N CYS A 129 3.11 11.16 -5.44
CA CYS A 129 3.08 12.17 -4.38
C CYS A 129 4.39 12.16 -3.58
N SER A 130 4.88 13.35 -3.21
CA SER A 130 6.04 13.48 -2.31
C SER A 130 5.78 12.77 -0.99
N GLN A 131 6.80 12.14 -0.41
CA GLN A 131 6.65 11.31 0.79
C GLN A 131 6.00 12.07 1.95
N HIS A 132 6.42 13.32 2.20
CA HIS A 132 5.88 14.15 3.29
C HIS A 132 4.43 14.61 3.07
N LEU A 133 3.90 14.45 1.85
CA LEU A 133 2.49 14.72 1.51
C LEU A 133 1.67 13.44 1.31
N SER A 134 2.30 12.27 1.39
CA SER A 134 1.63 10.97 1.16
C SER A 134 0.91 10.46 2.41
N THR A 135 1.29 10.93 3.60
CA THR A 135 0.59 10.65 4.87
C THR A 135 -0.35 11.79 5.22
N ASP A 136 -1.20 11.59 6.23
CA ASP A 136 -2.13 12.60 6.72
C ASP A 136 -1.39 13.89 7.08
N ASN A 137 -1.86 15.01 6.53
CA ASN A 137 -1.25 16.32 6.78
C ASN A 137 -2.27 17.45 6.63
N ALA A 138 -2.00 18.57 7.30
CA ALA A 138 -2.88 19.73 7.27
C ALA A 138 -2.99 20.39 5.87
N ALA A 139 -1.98 20.26 5.02
CA ALA A 139 -1.97 20.88 3.69
C ALA A 139 -3.05 20.27 2.79
N MET A 140 -3.28 18.95 2.84
CA MET A 140 -4.36 18.32 2.05
C MET A 140 -5.74 18.79 2.49
N ILE A 141 -5.96 18.98 3.79
CA ILE A 141 -7.23 19.48 4.33
C ILE A 141 -7.41 20.94 3.96
N GLY A 142 -6.36 21.77 4.12
CA GLY A 142 -6.39 23.17 3.75
C GLY A 142 -6.64 23.40 2.27
N TYR A 143 -6.03 22.57 1.40
CA TYR A 143 -6.28 22.64 -0.04
C TYR A 143 -7.74 22.32 -0.41
N VAL A 144 -8.28 21.23 0.13
CA VAL A 144 -9.69 20.86 -0.11
C VAL A 144 -10.63 21.92 0.46
N GLY A 145 -10.33 22.46 1.65
CA GLY A 145 -11.07 23.56 2.27
C GLY A 145 -11.10 24.81 1.39
N LEU A 146 -9.95 25.19 0.84
CA LEU A 146 -9.85 26.33 -0.10
C LEU A 146 -10.71 26.10 -1.35
N GLN A 147 -10.67 24.91 -1.94
CA GLN A 147 -11.49 24.58 -3.11
C GLN A 147 -12.97 24.64 -2.80
N LYS A 148 -13.42 24.20 -1.63
CA LYS A 148 -14.79 24.33 -1.17
C LYS A 148 -15.17 25.78 -0.92
N PHE A 149 -14.32 26.55 -0.26
CA PHE A 149 -14.52 27.98 -0.01
C PHE A 149 -14.74 28.77 -1.31
N ILE A 150 -13.89 28.57 -2.32
CA ILE A 150 -14.03 29.25 -3.63
C ILE A 150 -15.38 28.89 -4.30
N ARG A 151 -15.91 27.68 -4.08
CA ARG A 151 -17.20 27.26 -4.62
C ARG A 151 -18.39 27.66 -3.76
N GLY A 152 -18.18 28.33 -2.61
CA GLY A 152 -19.24 28.70 -1.68
C GLY A 152 -19.86 27.52 -0.95
N GLU A 153 -19.13 26.39 -0.82
CA GLU A 153 -19.57 25.18 -0.13
C GLU A 153 -19.21 25.28 1.35
N PHE A 154 -20.17 25.64 2.17
CA PHE A 154 -20.01 25.76 3.62
C PHE A 154 -20.88 24.72 4.34
N SER A 155 -20.40 24.25 5.47
CA SER A 155 -21.17 23.49 6.45
C SER A 155 -21.56 24.38 7.62
N ASP A 156 -22.61 24.02 8.33
CA ASP A 156 -22.95 24.67 9.59
C ASP A 156 -21.98 24.22 10.72
N LEU A 157 -22.13 24.84 11.90
CA LEU A 157 -21.28 24.55 13.05
C LEU A 157 -21.56 23.21 13.74
N SER A 158 -22.60 22.48 13.30
CA SER A 158 -22.91 21.12 13.74
C SER A 158 -22.17 20.03 12.95
N CYS A 159 -21.38 20.44 11.95
CA CYS A 159 -20.57 19.52 11.15
C CYS A 159 -19.58 18.74 12.04
N ASP A 160 -19.63 17.43 11.96
CA ASP A 160 -18.75 16.53 12.71
C ASP A 160 -17.98 15.60 11.78
N VAL A 161 -16.97 14.94 12.31
CA VAL A 161 -16.16 13.96 11.58
C VAL A 161 -16.89 12.63 11.45
N ASN A 162 -16.81 12.00 10.29
CA ASN A 162 -17.29 10.63 10.08
C ASN A 162 -16.16 9.74 9.56
N PRO A 163 -15.44 9.02 10.46
CA PRO A 163 -14.31 8.19 10.09
C PRO A 163 -14.69 6.99 9.22
N ASN A 164 -15.97 6.61 9.21
CA ASN A 164 -16.48 5.47 8.44
C ASN A 164 -17.27 5.90 7.20
N MET A 165 -17.11 7.13 6.72
CA MET A 165 -17.83 7.61 5.55
C MET A 165 -17.43 6.80 4.31
N PRO A 166 -18.37 6.09 3.67
CA PRO A 166 -18.05 5.34 2.46
C PRO A 166 -17.81 6.28 1.28
N LEU A 167 -16.88 5.90 0.39
CA LEU A 167 -16.49 6.71 -0.77
C LEU A 167 -17.69 7.07 -1.69
N ASN A 168 -18.69 6.17 -1.81
CA ASN A 168 -19.88 6.41 -2.61
C ASN A 168 -20.89 7.37 -1.97
N ALA A 169 -20.74 7.72 -0.69
CA ALA A 169 -21.52 8.77 -0.05
C ALA A 169 -21.07 10.18 -0.49
N MET A 170 -19.85 10.31 -1.03
CA MET A 170 -19.41 11.53 -1.69
C MET A 170 -20.16 11.69 -3.01
N LYS A 171 -21.20 12.52 -3.05
CA LYS A 171 -21.81 12.93 -4.31
C LYS A 171 -20.76 13.74 -5.08
N LEU A 172 -20.08 13.09 -6.03
CA LEU A 172 -19.35 13.81 -7.05
C LEU A 172 -20.39 14.63 -7.82
N ARG A 173 -20.50 15.93 -7.52
CA ARG A 173 -21.28 16.84 -8.36
C ARG A 173 -20.62 16.85 -9.74
N LYS A 174 -21.40 16.44 -10.74
CA LYS A 174 -21.02 16.52 -12.16
C LYS A 174 -20.76 17.96 -12.56
#